data_0ccf6027cb4e66fbc40f62206d8a0930
#
_entry.id   0ccf6027cb4e66fbc40f62206d8a0930
#
_cell.length_a   1.000
_cell.length_b   1.000
_cell.length_c   1.000
_cell.angle_alpha   90.00
_cell.angle_beta   90.00
_cell.angle_gamma   90.00
#
_symmetry.space_group_name_H-M   'P 1'
#
loop_
_entity.id
_entity.type
_entity.pdbx_description
1 polymer ?
#
loop_
_entity_poly.entity_id
_entity_poly.type
_entity_poly.pdbx_seq_one_letter_code
_entity_poly.pdbx_strand_id
1 'polypeptide(L)' 'MITVLRVEGFRIVIFSDDHEPAHVHVFGDGEAKINLSGPNDRPELIWAVGMKHADIRKSMRLIERNREALLVRWNEIHG' A
#
# COMPACT_ATOMS: atom_id res chain seq x y z
N MET A 1 -0.45 -5.66 12.91
CA MET A 1 0.08 -4.61 12.00
C MET A 1 1.53 -4.92 11.69
N ILE A 2 1.83 -5.09 10.42
CA ILE A 2 3.17 -5.48 9.98
C ILE A 2 3.71 -4.41 9.04
N THR A 3 4.76 -3.70 9.46
CA THR A 3 5.43 -2.74 8.60
C THR A 3 6.29 -3.52 7.61
N VAL A 4 5.95 -3.41 6.32
CA VAL A 4 6.65 -4.17 5.26
C VAL A 4 7.67 -3.32 4.53
N LEU A 5 7.56 -1.99 4.62
CA LEU A 5 8.50 -1.08 3.94
C LEU A 5 8.45 0.29 4.59
N ARG A 6 9.62 0.89 4.77
CA ARG A 6 9.75 2.30 5.15
C ARG A 6 10.54 3.01 4.07
N VAL A 7 9.95 3.99 3.43
CA VAL A 7 10.59 4.66 2.30
C VAL A 7 10.09 6.10 2.19
N GLU A 8 11.02 7.03 2.05
CA GLU A 8 10.75 8.45 1.77
C GLU A 8 9.72 9.08 2.73
N GLY A 9 9.81 8.72 4.02
CA GLY A 9 8.91 9.27 5.03
C GLY A 9 7.59 8.54 5.15
N PHE A 10 7.34 7.52 4.33
CA PHE A 10 6.13 6.71 4.41
C PHE A 10 6.41 5.36 5.06
N ARG A 11 5.42 4.87 5.78
CA ARG A 11 5.42 3.52 6.34
C ARG A 11 4.32 2.73 5.65
N ILE A 12 4.70 1.63 5.02
CA ILE A 12 3.78 0.77 4.30
C ILE A 12 3.51 -0.46 5.15
N VAL A 13 2.23 -0.75 5.38
CA VAL A 13 1.77 -1.69 6.41
C VAL A 13 0.77 -2.67 5.80
N ILE A 14 0.87 -3.94 6.22
CA ILE A 14 -0.14 -4.96 5.97
C ILE A 14 -0.69 -5.40 7.34
N PHE A 15 -2.02 -5.43 7.47
CA PHE A 15 -2.67 -5.95 8.66
C PHE A 15 -2.91 -7.45 8.47
N SER A 16 -2.53 -8.26 9.46
CA SER A 16 -2.60 -9.71 9.34
C SER A 16 -4.03 -10.25 9.25
N ASP A 17 -5.02 -9.49 9.72
CA ASP A 17 -6.44 -9.86 9.65
C ASP A 17 -7.17 -9.25 8.45
N ASP A 18 -6.44 -8.60 7.54
CA ASP A 18 -7.03 -8.07 6.30
C ASP A 18 -7.45 -9.22 5.38
N HIS A 19 -8.41 -8.91 4.49
CA HIS A 19 -8.94 -9.87 3.54
C HIS A 19 -8.63 -9.44 2.10
N GLU A 20 -8.71 -10.40 1.18
CA GLU A 20 -8.59 -10.10 -0.24
C GLU A 20 -9.59 -9.01 -0.65
N PRO A 21 -9.28 -8.17 -1.64
CA PRO A 21 -8.07 -8.23 -2.48
C PRO A 21 -6.82 -7.72 -1.75
N ALA A 22 -5.66 -8.18 -2.21
CA ALA A 22 -4.38 -7.78 -1.64
C ALA A 22 -4.22 -6.26 -1.65
N HIS A 23 -3.89 -5.70 -0.50
CA HIS A 23 -3.77 -4.25 -0.36
C HIS A 23 -2.79 -3.88 0.74
N VAL A 24 -2.38 -2.62 0.74
CA VAL A 24 -1.51 -2.06 1.77
C VAL A 24 -2.12 -0.77 2.30
N HIS A 25 -1.70 -0.40 3.50
CA HIS A 25 -1.98 0.91 4.07
C HIS A 25 -0.68 1.71 4.06
N VAL A 26 -0.75 2.96 3.65
CA VAL A 26 0.39 3.87 3.64
C VAL A 26 0.15 4.94 4.69
N PHE A 27 1.09 5.07 5.62
CA PHE A 27 1.04 6.09 6.66
C PHE A 27 2.12 7.13 6.42
N GLY A 28 1.74 8.37 6.43
CA GLY A 28 2.60 9.55 6.38
C GLY A 28 1.95 10.59 7.25
N ASP A 29 1.72 11.80 6.74
CA ASP A 29 0.95 12.83 7.47
C ASP A 29 -0.53 12.43 7.57
N GLY A 30 -0.97 11.54 6.68
CA GLY A 30 -2.30 10.95 6.71
C GLY A 30 -2.19 9.47 6.43
N GLU A 31 -3.26 8.88 5.93
CA GLU A 31 -3.32 7.45 5.64
C GLU A 31 -3.99 7.21 4.29
N ALA A 32 -3.53 6.19 3.56
CA ALA A 32 -4.19 5.76 2.33
C ALA A 32 -4.27 4.24 2.30
N LYS A 33 -5.35 3.73 1.70
CA LYS A 33 -5.49 2.31 1.40
C LYS A 33 -5.35 2.12 -0.11
N ILE A 34 -4.45 1.25 -0.52
CA ILE A 34 -4.11 1.06 -1.92
C ILE A 34 -4.16 -0.43 -2.24
N ASN A 35 -5.03 -0.82 -3.17
CA ASN A 35 -5.05 -2.19 -3.69
C ASN A 35 -3.81 -2.41 -4.55
N LEU A 36 -3.18 -3.59 -4.39
CA LEU A 36 -1.96 -3.90 -5.13
C LEU A 36 -2.23 -4.28 -6.58
N SER A 37 -3.39 -4.88 -6.85
CA SER A 37 -3.75 -5.35 -8.18
C SER A 37 -5.12 -4.83 -8.57
N GLY A 38 -5.17 -3.57 -8.96
CA GLY A 38 -6.37 -2.96 -9.52
C GLY A 38 -6.44 -3.20 -11.03
N PRO A 39 -7.22 -2.36 -11.75
CA PRO A 39 -7.34 -2.49 -13.20
C PRO A 39 -5.98 -2.47 -13.89
N ASN A 40 -5.81 -3.33 -14.90
CA ASN A 40 -4.56 -3.44 -15.67
C ASN A 40 -3.35 -3.83 -14.82
N ASP A 41 -3.60 -4.54 -13.71
CA ASP A 41 -2.56 -4.99 -12.75
C ASP A 41 -1.75 -3.82 -12.20
N ARG A 42 -2.38 -2.66 -12.05
CA ARG A 42 -1.77 -1.49 -11.45
C ARG A 42 -2.34 -1.24 -10.06
N PRO A 43 -1.58 -0.57 -9.19
CA PRO A 43 -2.13 -0.16 -7.89
C PRO A 43 -3.35 0.74 -8.08
N GLU A 44 -4.31 0.58 -7.18
CA GLU A 44 -5.54 1.36 -7.21
C GLU A 44 -5.78 1.99 -5.85
N LEU A 45 -5.92 3.32 -5.83
CA LEU A 45 -6.24 4.03 -4.60
C LEU A 45 -7.70 3.75 -4.22
N ILE A 46 -7.91 3.23 -3.02
CA ILE A 46 -9.26 2.96 -2.51
C ILE A 46 -9.77 4.16 -1.73
N TRP A 47 -8.97 4.67 -0.80
CA TRP A 47 -9.29 5.91 -0.09
C TRP A 47 -8.01 6.53 0.48
N ALA A 48 -8.09 7.82 0.78
CA ALA A 48 -7.04 8.53 1.49
C ALA A 48 -7.68 9.53 2.43
N VAL A 49 -7.10 9.70 3.61
CA VAL A 49 -7.58 10.61 4.64
C VAL A 49 -6.39 11.42 5.16
N GLY A 50 -6.52 12.75 5.15
CA GLY A 50 -5.50 13.64 5.70
C GLY A 50 -4.19 13.65 4.94
N MET A 51 -4.18 13.18 3.69
CA MET A 51 -2.97 13.09 2.88
C MET A 51 -3.06 14.09 1.73
N LYS A 52 -1.99 14.86 1.52
CA LYS A 52 -1.92 15.82 0.42
C LYS A 52 -1.87 15.10 -0.91
N HIS A 53 -2.38 15.74 -1.98
CA HIS A 53 -2.37 15.16 -3.32
C HIS A 53 -0.97 14.75 -3.78
N ALA A 54 0.04 15.57 -3.48
CA ALA A 54 1.42 15.24 -3.84
C ALA A 54 1.89 13.96 -3.15
N ASP A 55 1.50 13.76 -1.89
CA ASP A 55 1.86 12.56 -1.13
C ASP A 55 1.09 11.33 -1.64
N ILE A 56 -0.15 11.51 -2.06
CA ILE A 56 -0.92 10.44 -2.68
C ILE A 56 -0.23 9.98 -3.96
N ARG A 57 0.15 10.92 -4.84
CA ARG A 57 0.85 10.58 -6.08
C ARG A 57 2.17 9.87 -5.81
N LYS A 58 2.92 10.36 -4.83
CA LYS A 58 4.19 9.76 -4.44
C LYS A 58 4.00 8.35 -3.91
N SER A 59 3.00 8.16 -3.04
CA SER A 59 2.64 6.84 -2.52
C SER A 59 2.30 5.87 -3.64
N MET A 60 1.48 6.30 -4.60
CA MET A 60 1.10 5.45 -5.73
C MET A 60 2.31 5.02 -6.54
N ARG A 61 3.28 5.93 -6.79
CA ARG A 61 4.50 5.58 -7.51
C ARG A 61 5.36 4.58 -6.72
N LEU A 62 5.46 4.78 -5.42
CA LEU A 62 6.23 3.89 -4.55
C LEU A 62 5.62 2.48 -4.53
N ILE A 63 4.31 2.40 -4.42
CA ILE A 63 3.60 1.12 -4.43
C ILE A 63 3.76 0.44 -5.78
N GLU A 64 3.62 1.16 -6.88
CA GLU A 64 3.80 0.58 -8.21
C GLU A 64 5.21 0.02 -8.38
N ARG A 65 6.21 0.77 -7.95
CA ARG A 65 7.61 0.33 -8.05
C ARG A 65 7.89 -0.93 -7.24
N ASN A 66 7.23 -1.09 -6.11
CA ASN A 66 7.45 -2.21 -5.19
C ASN A 66 6.34 -3.25 -5.23
N ARG A 67 5.47 -3.19 -6.23
CA ARG A 67 4.24 -3.98 -6.27
C ARG A 67 4.48 -5.48 -6.11
N GLU A 68 5.42 -6.04 -6.87
CA GLU A 68 5.63 -7.48 -6.82
C GLU A 68 6.18 -7.93 -5.46
N ALA A 69 7.11 -7.17 -4.89
CA ALA A 69 7.63 -7.47 -3.57
C ALA A 69 6.54 -7.39 -2.51
N LEU A 70 5.63 -6.42 -2.63
CA LEU A 70 4.52 -6.26 -1.70
C LEU A 70 3.51 -7.40 -1.84
N LEU A 71 3.27 -7.89 -3.07
CA LEU A 71 2.42 -9.06 -3.29
C LEU A 71 3.02 -10.31 -2.65
N VAL A 72 4.32 -10.50 -2.76
CA VAL A 72 5.00 -11.61 -2.10
C VAL A 72 4.82 -11.52 -0.59
N ARG A 73 5.00 -10.34 -0.01
CA ARG A 73 4.80 -10.14 1.43
C ARG A 73 3.35 -10.39 1.85
N TRP A 74 2.39 -9.93 1.05
CA TRP A 74 0.98 -10.20 1.30
C TRP A 74 0.72 -11.70 1.37
N ASN A 75 1.25 -12.45 0.41
CA ASN A 75 1.05 -13.90 0.37
C ASN A 75 1.74 -14.60 1.54
N GLU A 76 2.92 -14.14 1.94
CA GLU A 76 3.62 -14.69 3.11
C GLU A 76 2.81 -14.51 4.40
N ILE A 77 2.16 -13.37 4.54
CA ILE A 77 1.39 -13.05 5.75
C ILE A 77 0.05 -13.77 5.76
N HIS A 78 -0.60 -13.89 4.60
CA HIS A 78 -1.97 -14.43 4.52
C HIS A 78 -2.04 -15.89 4.05
N GLY A 79 -0.92 -16.46 3.72
CA GLY A 79 -0.86 -17.85 3.32
C GLY A 79 -1.25 -18.14 1.92
#